data_1c24a80f22862e7b03b62bf83c54e70a
#
_entry.id   1c24a80f22862e7b03b62bf83c54e70a
#
_cell.length_a   1.000
_cell.length_b   1.000
_cell.length_c   1.000
_cell.angle_alpha   90.00
_cell.angle_beta   90.00
_cell.angle_gamma   90.00
#
_symmetry.space_group_name_H-M   'P 1'
#
loop_
_entity.id
_entity.type
_entity.pdbx_description
1 polymer ?
#
loop_
_entity_poly.entity_id
_entity_poly.type
_entity_poly.pdbx_seq_one_letter_code
_entity_poly.pdbx_strand_id
1 'polypeptide(L)'
;NANTASTTSSDCLDASAGHYVDSTAGTAQTTQTACIAGTYNANTGSTTSSDCLDADAGYYVPTTGQTSQTECAAGTYQASTGQSSCIDADAGYYVPTTGQSSQTECAEGTYQSLTGQSTCIDADPGYYIDAGGSSDQIPCALGTYQPDAGQTSCLDADPGHYVDSTAQTTQTACAAGTYQASTGQSSCNVADAGYYVGSTGQTSQTECAAGTYQASTGQSSCTDADAGYY
;
A
#
# COMPACT_ATOMS: atom_id res chain seq x y z
N ASN A 1 2.98 64.87 -18.01
CA ASN A 1 3.01 64.95 -19.48
C ASN A 1 1.92 64.03 -20.01
N ALA A 2 0.91 64.65 -20.65
CA ALA A 2 -0.15 63.93 -21.29
C ALA A 2 0.45 63.05 -22.38
N ASN A 3 0.35 61.74 -22.24
CA ASN A 3 0.72 60.79 -23.28
C ASN A 3 -0.30 60.97 -24.41
N THR A 4 0.13 61.59 -25.48
CA THR A 4 -0.61 61.65 -26.75
C THR A 4 -0.80 60.19 -27.17
N ALA A 5 -2.06 59.83 -27.48
CA ALA A 5 -2.39 58.52 -27.99
C ALA A 5 -1.43 58.23 -29.20
N SER A 6 -0.71 57.10 -29.11
CA SER A 6 0.14 56.64 -30.19
C SER A 6 -0.72 56.41 -31.44
N THR A 7 -0.31 57.03 -32.55
CA THR A 7 -1.05 56.95 -33.83
C THR A 7 -0.45 55.92 -34.81
N THR A 8 0.59 55.17 -34.38
CA THR A 8 1.23 54.17 -35.22
C THR A 8 1.10 52.78 -34.58
N SER A 9 0.78 51.79 -35.40
CA SER A 9 0.62 50.38 -34.94
C SER A 9 1.93 49.77 -34.37
N SER A 10 3.08 50.46 -34.57
CA SER A 10 4.39 50.06 -34.04
C SER A 10 4.61 50.42 -32.59
N ASP A 11 3.72 51.23 -31.97
CA ASP A 11 3.86 51.67 -30.58
C ASP A 11 2.97 50.84 -29.58
N CYS A 12 2.16 49.93 -30.14
CA CYS A 12 1.41 48.98 -29.31
C CYS A 12 2.32 47.81 -28.96
N LEU A 13 2.58 47.61 -27.68
CA LEU A 13 3.29 46.45 -27.21
C LEU A 13 2.34 45.23 -27.19
N ASP A 14 2.77 44.13 -27.82
CA ASP A 14 2.06 42.87 -27.74
C ASP A 14 2.07 42.37 -26.29
N ALA A 15 1.01 41.70 -25.88
CA ALA A 15 0.98 41.00 -24.59
C ALA A 15 2.14 40.02 -24.53
N SER A 16 2.84 39.99 -23.40
CA SER A 16 3.90 39.00 -23.17
C SER A 16 3.29 37.60 -23.04
N ALA A 17 4.06 36.57 -23.30
CA ALA A 17 3.64 35.19 -22.94
C ALA A 17 3.23 35.12 -21.47
N GLY A 18 2.24 34.32 -21.13
CA GLY A 18 1.60 34.25 -19.81
C GLY A 18 0.55 35.36 -19.57
N HIS A 19 0.33 36.27 -20.52
CA HIS A 19 -0.58 37.43 -20.38
C HIS A 19 -1.48 37.59 -21.63
N TYR A 20 -2.52 38.40 -21.47
CA TYR A 20 -3.38 38.88 -22.53
C TYR A 20 -3.74 40.37 -22.33
N VAL A 21 -4.15 41.03 -23.39
CA VAL A 21 -4.68 42.38 -23.37
C VAL A 21 -6.13 42.32 -23.81
N ASP A 22 -7.08 42.61 -22.89
CA ASP A 22 -8.51 42.55 -23.22
C ASP A 22 -8.91 43.61 -24.25
N SER A 23 -8.98 43.23 -25.52
CA SER A 23 -9.41 44.07 -26.60
C SER A 23 -10.92 44.33 -26.65
N THR A 24 -11.73 43.65 -25.85
CA THR A 24 -13.19 43.80 -25.85
C THR A 24 -13.64 45.04 -25.08
N ALA A 25 -12.78 45.64 -24.27
CA ALA A 25 -13.11 46.80 -23.42
C ALA A 25 -13.30 48.12 -24.20
N GLY A 26 -13.09 48.17 -25.51
CA GLY A 26 -13.37 49.31 -26.38
C GLY A 26 -12.51 50.56 -26.12
N THR A 27 -11.52 50.50 -25.24
CA THR A 27 -10.54 51.56 -24.93
C THR A 27 -9.13 51.03 -25.10
N ALA A 28 -8.19 51.93 -25.48
CA ALA A 28 -6.78 51.55 -25.57
C ALA A 28 -6.29 51.05 -24.21
N GLN A 29 -5.96 49.76 -24.14
CA GLN A 29 -5.43 49.13 -22.94
C GLN A 29 -3.95 49.49 -22.78
N THR A 30 -3.55 49.88 -21.58
CA THR A 30 -2.17 50.24 -21.22
C THR A 30 -1.47 49.20 -20.37
N THR A 31 -2.20 48.15 -19.99
CA THR A 31 -1.72 47.07 -19.12
C THR A 31 -2.16 45.71 -19.64
N GLN A 32 -1.33 44.72 -19.45
CA GLN A 32 -1.62 43.32 -19.73
C GLN A 32 -2.12 42.65 -18.45
N THR A 33 -2.97 41.63 -18.62
CA THR A 33 -3.51 40.80 -17.51
C THR A 33 -2.83 39.43 -17.58
N ALA A 34 -2.31 38.98 -16.44
CA ALA A 34 -1.72 37.65 -16.33
C ALA A 34 -2.79 36.55 -16.37
N CYS A 35 -2.50 35.43 -17.05
CA CYS A 35 -3.28 34.20 -16.92
C CYS A 35 -3.33 33.80 -15.44
N ILE A 36 -4.48 33.35 -14.96
CA ILE A 36 -4.66 32.94 -13.56
C ILE A 36 -3.94 31.62 -13.29
N ALA A 37 -3.70 31.31 -12.02
CA ALA A 37 -3.22 29.99 -11.62
C ALA A 37 -4.18 28.89 -12.14
N GLY A 38 -3.63 27.77 -12.56
CA GLY A 38 -4.35 26.72 -13.30
C GLY A 38 -4.33 26.88 -14.81
N THR A 39 -3.94 28.09 -15.33
CA THR A 39 -3.88 28.36 -16.77
C THR A 39 -2.52 28.91 -17.19
N TYR A 40 -2.15 28.71 -18.46
CA TYR A 40 -0.91 29.19 -19.03
C TYR A 40 -1.11 29.71 -20.44
N ASN A 41 -0.17 30.51 -20.95
CA ASN A 41 -0.16 30.95 -22.34
C ASN A 41 1.27 31.06 -22.88
N ALA A 42 1.62 30.21 -23.82
CA ALA A 42 2.93 30.18 -24.44
C ALA A 42 3.13 31.32 -25.51
N ASN A 43 2.04 31.91 -25.97
CA ASN A 43 2.05 32.85 -27.07
C ASN A 43 2.16 34.31 -26.57
N THR A 44 2.69 35.15 -27.41
CA THR A 44 2.65 36.61 -27.26
C THR A 44 1.52 37.21 -28.10
N GLY A 45 1.11 38.45 -27.82
CA GLY A 45 0.08 39.16 -28.57
C GLY A 45 -1.35 38.63 -28.32
N SER A 46 -1.58 37.93 -27.25
CA SER A 46 -2.89 37.43 -26.89
C SER A 46 -3.84 38.55 -26.49
N THR A 47 -5.09 38.46 -26.96
CA THR A 47 -6.07 39.57 -26.88
C THR A 47 -7.31 39.25 -26.05
N THR A 48 -7.44 38.03 -25.51
CA THR A 48 -8.59 37.59 -24.72
C THR A 48 -8.16 36.66 -23.61
N SER A 49 -8.96 36.55 -22.55
CA SER A 49 -8.74 35.58 -21.49
C SER A 49 -8.83 34.12 -21.95
N SER A 50 -9.51 33.86 -23.07
CA SER A 50 -9.62 32.51 -23.66
C SER A 50 -8.31 32.04 -24.33
N ASP A 51 -7.31 32.92 -24.50
CA ASP A 51 -5.99 32.55 -24.96
C ASP A 51 -5.14 31.92 -23.83
N CYS A 52 -5.59 32.04 -22.56
CA CYS A 52 -5.04 31.30 -21.43
C CYS A 52 -5.61 29.88 -21.43
N LEU A 53 -4.77 28.90 -21.68
CA LEU A 53 -5.15 27.48 -21.77
C LEU A 53 -5.14 26.86 -20.38
N ASP A 54 -6.15 26.05 -20.06
CA ASP A 54 -6.18 25.25 -18.84
C ASP A 54 -5.01 24.26 -18.83
N ALA A 55 -4.41 24.04 -17.65
CA ALA A 55 -3.51 22.91 -17.45
C ALA A 55 -4.24 21.61 -17.78
N ASP A 56 -3.58 20.68 -18.47
CA ASP A 56 -4.12 19.36 -18.79
C ASP A 56 -4.25 18.50 -17.53
N ALA A 57 -5.05 17.44 -17.59
CA ALA A 57 -5.03 16.39 -16.58
C ALA A 57 -3.62 15.80 -16.50
N GLY A 58 -3.13 15.55 -15.28
CA GLY A 58 -1.73 15.16 -15.01
C GLY A 58 -0.77 16.34 -14.86
N TYR A 59 -1.24 17.58 -15.09
CA TYR A 59 -0.44 18.81 -15.01
C TYR A 59 -1.08 19.86 -14.10
N TYR A 60 -0.31 20.86 -13.72
CA TYR A 60 -0.76 22.00 -12.94
C TYR A 60 -0.01 23.27 -13.32
N VAL A 61 -0.58 24.41 -12.95
CA VAL A 61 0.05 25.73 -13.09
C VAL A 61 -0.06 26.48 -11.77
N PRO A 62 1.01 26.56 -10.95
CA PRO A 62 0.93 26.96 -9.55
C PRO A 62 0.65 28.46 -9.33
N THR A 63 1.06 29.31 -10.25
CA THR A 63 0.98 30.76 -10.10
C THR A 63 0.49 31.43 -11.40
N THR A 64 0.10 32.69 -11.28
CA THR A 64 -0.31 33.50 -12.42
C THR A 64 0.82 33.80 -13.39
N GLY A 65 0.50 34.10 -14.64
CA GLY A 65 1.46 34.56 -15.64
C GLY A 65 2.42 33.51 -16.20
N GLN A 66 2.09 32.25 -16.05
CA GLN A 66 2.90 31.14 -16.53
C GLN A 66 2.78 30.94 -18.05
N THR A 67 3.87 30.51 -18.67
CA THR A 67 3.97 30.25 -20.10
C THR A 67 3.84 28.76 -20.45
N SER A 68 3.85 27.88 -19.46
CA SER A 68 3.74 26.43 -19.60
C SER A 68 3.12 25.82 -18.36
N GLN A 69 2.59 24.62 -18.50
CA GLN A 69 2.15 23.76 -17.41
C GLN A 69 3.31 22.90 -16.88
N THR A 70 3.19 22.39 -15.65
CA THR A 70 4.15 21.52 -14.96
C THR A 70 3.52 20.15 -14.73
N GLU A 71 4.25 19.06 -15.00
CA GLU A 71 3.80 17.70 -14.70
C GLU A 71 3.66 17.47 -13.19
N CYS A 72 2.62 16.75 -12.78
CA CYS A 72 2.56 16.18 -11.44
C CYS A 72 3.73 15.21 -11.23
N ALA A 73 4.40 15.30 -10.09
CA ALA A 73 5.50 14.40 -9.76
C ALA A 73 4.98 12.97 -9.48
N ALA A 74 5.87 11.98 -9.57
CA ALA A 74 5.56 10.63 -9.08
C ALA A 74 5.07 10.69 -7.61
N GLY A 75 4.10 9.88 -7.26
CA GLY A 75 3.38 9.95 -5.97
C GLY A 75 2.19 10.90 -5.99
N THR A 76 2.04 11.75 -7.03
CA THR A 76 0.93 12.71 -7.15
C THR A 76 0.25 12.62 -8.51
N TYR A 77 -1.01 13.04 -8.58
CA TYR A 77 -1.79 13.05 -9.82
C TYR A 77 -2.72 14.25 -9.87
N GLN A 78 -3.32 14.51 -11.05
CA GLN A 78 -4.38 15.48 -11.19
C GLN A 78 -5.39 15.04 -12.25
N ALA A 79 -6.61 14.72 -11.80
CA ALA A 79 -7.65 14.21 -12.69
C ALA A 79 -8.35 15.30 -13.52
N SER A 80 -8.36 16.53 -13.01
CA SER A 80 -9.09 17.65 -13.62
C SER A 80 -8.14 18.62 -14.35
N THR A 81 -8.62 19.25 -15.40
CA THR A 81 -7.93 20.35 -16.07
C THR A 81 -8.01 21.64 -15.28
N GLY A 82 -7.15 22.61 -15.59
CA GLY A 82 -7.19 23.96 -15.01
C GLY A 82 -6.78 24.05 -13.55
N GLN A 83 -6.01 23.10 -13.04
CA GLN A 83 -5.65 23.05 -11.64
C GLN A 83 -4.31 23.71 -11.33
N SER A 84 -4.20 24.26 -10.12
CA SER A 84 -3.00 24.93 -9.63
C SER A 84 -2.09 24.07 -8.76
N SER A 85 -2.48 22.83 -8.49
CA SER A 85 -1.72 21.84 -7.68
C SER A 85 -2.07 20.42 -8.09
N CYS A 86 -1.19 19.49 -7.76
CA CYS A 86 -1.46 18.07 -7.81
C CYS A 86 -1.99 17.55 -6.48
N ILE A 87 -2.55 16.34 -6.49
CA ILE A 87 -3.14 15.62 -5.36
C ILE A 87 -2.21 14.45 -5.05
N ASP A 88 -1.87 14.24 -3.79
CA ASP A 88 -1.12 13.07 -3.34
C ASP A 88 -1.93 11.79 -3.59
N ALA A 89 -1.27 10.72 -3.98
CA ALA A 89 -1.88 9.39 -3.98
C ALA A 89 -2.38 9.06 -2.55
N ASP A 90 -3.57 8.47 -2.46
CA ASP A 90 -4.14 8.02 -1.19
C ASP A 90 -3.36 6.83 -0.61
N ALA A 91 -3.50 6.59 0.70
CA ALA A 91 -3.05 5.32 1.30
C ALA A 91 -3.78 4.15 0.60
N GLY A 92 -3.05 3.07 0.34
CA GLY A 92 -3.52 1.94 -0.48
C GLY A 92 -3.30 2.13 -1.99
N TYR A 93 -2.84 3.32 -2.42
CA TYR A 93 -2.59 3.65 -3.83
C TYR A 93 -1.19 4.22 -4.05
N TYR A 94 -0.76 4.26 -5.30
CA TYR A 94 0.51 4.83 -5.72
C TYR A 94 0.42 5.48 -7.11
N VAL A 95 1.38 6.34 -7.42
CA VAL A 95 1.53 6.95 -8.76
C VAL A 95 2.98 6.78 -9.21
N PRO A 96 3.28 5.85 -10.12
CA PRO A 96 4.66 5.41 -10.40
C PRO A 96 5.50 6.43 -11.18
N THR A 97 4.87 7.27 -12.01
CA THR A 97 5.57 8.20 -12.90
C THR A 97 4.93 9.57 -12.88
N THR A 98 5.64 10.57 -13.45
CA THR A 98 5.12 11.93 -13.61
C THR A 98 3.97 12.02 -14.60
N GLY A 99 3.21 13.11 -14.55
CA GLY A 99 2.17 13.45 -15.53
C GLY A 99 0.91 12.56 -15.47
N GLN A 100 0.67 11.85 -14.38
CA GLN A 100 -0.48 10.97 -14.26
C GLN A 100 -1.76 11.73 -13.88
N SER A 101 -2.88 11.30 -14.50
CA SER A 101 -4.21 11.84 -14.21
C SER A 101 -5.00 11.00 -13.19
N SER A 102 -4.44 9.88 -12.72
CA SER A 102 -5.06 9.00 -11.73
C SER A 102 -4.02 8.26 -10.91
N GLN A 103 -4.40 7.82 -9.73
CA GLN A 103 -3.63 6.90 -8.91
C GLN A 103 -3.95 5.44 -9.27
N THR A 104 -3.03 4.52 -8.94
CA THR A 104 -3.15 3.07 -9.14
C THR A 104 -3.28 2.38 -7.78
N GLU A 105 -4.18 1.44 -7.68
CA GLU A 105 -4.41 0.62 -6.50
C GLU A 105 -3.23 -0.34 -6.28
N CYS A 106 -2.77 -0.51 -5.03
CA CYS A 106 -1.83 -1.56 -4.66
C CYS A 106 -2.47 -2.93 -4.91
N ALA A 107 -1.73 -3.85 -5.50
CA ALA A 107 -2.23 -5.21 -5.76
C ALA A 107 -2.32 -6.01 -4.44
N GLU A 108 -3.06 -7.13 -4.49
CA GLU A 108 -3.03 -8.14 -3.42
C GLU A 108 -1.60 -8.55 -3.09
N GLY A 109 -1.32 -8.85 -1.84
CA GLY A 109 0.02 -9.11 -1.34
C GLY A 109 0.85 -7.85 -1.05
N THR A 110 0.37 -6.66 -1.46
CA THR A 110 1.07 -5.38 -1.28
C THR A 110 0.17 -4.32 -0.63
N TYR A 111 0.75 -3.35 0.05
CA TYR A 111 0.04 -2.25 0.70
C TYR A 111 0.81 -0.93 0.60
N GLN A 112 0.15 0.17 0.95
CA GLN A 112 0.80 1.46 1.16
C GLN A 112 0.11 2.25 2.27
N SER A 113 0.81 2.45 3.38
CA SER A 113 0.25 3.14 4.54
C SER A 113 0.33 4.66 4.48
N LEU A 114 1.17 5.20 3.59
CA LEU A 114 1.41 6.64 3.47
C LEU A 114 0.79 7.17 2.18
N THR A 115 0.38 8.43 2.20
CA THR A 115 -0.04 9.16 1.00
C THR A 115 1.17 9.63 0.18
N GLY A 116 0.95 9.99 -1.08
CA GLY A 116 1.97 10.59 -1.93
C GLY A 116 3.08 9.63 -2.37
N GLN A 117 2.83 8.33 -2.40
CA GLN A 117 3.84 7.33 -2.72
C GLN A 117 3.83 6.92 -4.19
N SER A 118 5.02 6.56 -4.68
CA SER A 118 5.22 6.11 -6.06
C SER A 118 5.29 4.58 -6.21
N THR A 119 5.23 3.83 -5.11
CA THR A 119 5.31 2.37 -5.09
C THR A 119 4.49 1.80 -3.93
N CYS A 120 4.07 0.55 -4.05
CA CYS A 120 3.54 -0.25 -2.94
C CYS A 120 4.66 -1.06 -2.28
N ILE A 121 4.39 -1.59 -1.09
CA ILE A 121 5.30 -2.36 -0.26
C ILE A 121 4.71 -3.77 -0.11
N ASP A 122 5.52 -4.82 -0.24
CA ASP A 122 5.09 -6.19 0.01
C ASP A 122 4.66 -6.36 1.47
N ALA A 123 3.64 -7.18 1.73
CA ALA A 123 3.33 -7.63 3.08
C ALA A 123 4.57 -8.30 3.71
N ASP A 124 4.85 -7.99 4.98
CA ASP A 124 5.98 -8.60 5.69
C ASP A 124 5.74 -10.10 5.97
N PRO A 125 6.78 -10.92 6.14
CA PRO A 125 6.63 -12.26 6.69
C PRO A 125 5.84 -12.23 8.01
N GLY A 126 4.92 -13.18 8.19
CA GLY A 126 3.96 -13.20 9.30
C GLY A 126 2.65 -12.44 9.02
N TYR A 127 2.56 -11.76 7.87
CA TYR A 127 1.39 -10.98 7.45
C TYR A 127 0.95 -11.36 6.04
N TYR A 128 -0.24 -10.91 5.68
CA TYR A 128 -0.81 -11.09 4.33
C TYR A 128 -1.72 -9.93 3.95
N ILE A 129 -2.02 -9.82 2.65
CA ILE A 129 -2.97 -8.85 2.10
C ILE A 129 -3.82 -9.56 1.05
N ASP A 130 -5.09 -9.75 1.35
CA ASP A 130 -6.05 -10.50 0.53
C ASP A 130 -6.88 -9.64 -0.44
N ALA A 131 -6.69 -8.31 -0.40
CA ALA A 131 -7.43 -7.38 -1.26
C ALA A 131 -6.54 -6.23 -1.72
N GLY A 132 -6.76 -5.76 -2.94
CA GLY A 132 -6.13 -4.55 -3.45
C GLY A 132 -6.54 -3.30 -2.69
N GLY A 133 -5.76 -2.22 -2.83
CA GLY A 133 -5.99 -0.93 -2.18
C GLY A 133 -5.79 -0.90 -0.68
N SER A 134 -5.14 -1.90 -0.12
CA SER A 134 -4.91 -1.99 1.32
C SER A 134 -3.89 -0.95 1.80
N SER A 135 -4.23 -0.26 2.88
CA SER A 135 -3.34 0.69 3.56
C SER A 135 -2.56 0.09 4.72
N ASP A 136 -2.86 -1.16 5.10
CA ASP A 136 -2.22 -1.87 6.21
C ASP A 136 -2.19 -3.37 5.92
N GLN A 137 -1.29 -4.10 6.59
CA GLN A 137 -1.14 -5.53 6.45
C GLN A 137 -1.86 -6.27 7.60
N ILE A 138 -2.33 -7.49 7.33
CA ILE A 138 -3.11 -8.32 8.25
C ILE A 138 -2.19 -9.39 8.85
N PRO A 139 -2.04 -9.48 10.20
CA PRO A 139 -1.22 -10.51 10.81
C PRO A 139 -1.85 -11.89 10.68
N CYS A 140 -1.04 -12.91 10.45
CA CYS A 140 -1.47 -14.30 10.54
C CYS A 140 -2.06 -14.59 11.92
N ALA A 141 -3.20 -15.27 11.95
CA ALA A 141 -3.89 -15.64 13.18
C ALA A 141 -3.19 -16.81 13.90
N LEU A 142 -3.61 -17.09 15.13
CA LEU A 142 -3.22 -18.31 15.86
C LEU A 142 -3.48 -19.56 15.01
N GLY A 143 -2.55 -20.49 15.05
CA GLY A 143 -2.62 -21.71 14.22
C GLY A 143 -2.09 -21.54 12.80
N THR A 144 -1.76 -20.30 12.39
CA THR A 144 -1.28 -20.00 11.03
C THR A 144 0.04 -19.20 11.03
N TYR A 145 0.81 -19.29 9.95
CA TYR A 145 2.07 -18.59 9.81
C TYR A 145 2.33 -18.22 8.34
N GLN A 146 3.26 -17.29 8.08
CA GLN A 146 3.69 -16.97 6.72
C GLN A 146 5.19 -16.66 6.68
N PRO A 147 6.02 -17.52 6.07
CA PRO A 147 7.47 -17.32 5.99
C PRO A 147 7.90 -16.26 4.96
N ASP A 148 7.09 -16.06 3.91
CA ASP A 148 7.45 -15.25 2.76
C ASP A 148 6.71 -13.91 2.75
N ALA A 149 7.38 -12.88 2.21
CA ALA A 149 6.77 -11.59 1.98
C ALA A 149 5.81 -11.59 0.78
N GLY A 150 4.94 -10.60 0.70
CA GLY A 150 4.07 -10.37 -0.46
C GLY A 150 2.96 -11.40 -0.65
N GLN A 151 2.54 -12.09 0.41
CA GLN A 151 1.55 -13.14 0.33
C GLN A 151 0.12 -12.65 0.55
N THR A 152 -0.83 -13.37 -0.04
CA THR A 152 -2.26 -13.05 0.03
C THR A 152 -3.02 -13.88 1.06
N SER A 153 -2.36 -14.82 1.74
CA SER A 153 -2.92 -15.66 2.80
C SER A 153 -1.84 -16.23 3.69
N CYS A 154 -2.23 -16.71 4.87
CA CYS A 154 -1.35 -17.47 5.74
C CYS A 154 -1.49 -18.97 5.51
N LEU A 155 -0.48 -19.74 5.92
CA LEU A 155 -0.42 -21.20 5.89
C LEU A 155 -0.87 -21.74 7.24
N ASP A 156 -1.66 -22.80 7.23
CA ASP A 156 -2.00 -23.54 8.46
C ASP A 156 -0.76 -24.25 9.02
N ALA A 157 -0.64 -24.31 10.35
CA ALA A 157 0.32 -25.19 10.99
C ALA A 157 0.06 -26.65 10.60
N ASP A 158 1.12 -27.39 10.27
CA ASP A 158 1.05 -28.80 9.88
C ASP A 158 0.64 -29.69 11.07
N PRO A 159 0.10 -30.89 10.84
CA PRO A 159 -0.02 -31.90 11.88
C PRO A 159 1.32 -32.14 12.59
N GLY A 160 1.32 -32.29 13.90
CA GLY A 160 2.52 -32.37 14.72
C GLY A 160 3.13 -31.02 15.10
N HIS A 161 2.55 -29.90 14.62
CA HIS A 161 3.01 -28.55 14.88
C HIS A 161 1.86 -27.65 15.38
N TYR A 162 2.22 -26.48 15.90
CA TYR A 162 1.30 -25.45 16.34
C TYR A 162 1.89 -24.05 16.16
N VAL A 163 1.03 -23.03 16.19
CA VAL A 163 1.40 -21.62 16.18
C VAL A 163 0.58 -20.90 17.26
N ASP A 164 1.20 -20.52 18.37
CA ASP A 164 0.56 -20.00 19.59
C ASP A 164 0.44 -18.47 19.66
N SER A 165 0.95 -17.77 18.69
CA SER A 165 0.89 -16.31 18.61
C SER A 165 0.62 -15.84 17.18
N THR A 166 0.16 -14.59 17.04
CA THR A 166 -0.11 -13.98 15.75
C THR A 166 1.18 -13.50 15.07
N ALA A 167 1.12 -13.23 13.76
CA ALA A 167 2.23 -12.70 12.96
C ALA A 167 3.49 -13.60 12.96
N GLN A 168 3.33 -14.90 13.10
CA GLN A 168 4.45 -15.83 13.08
C GLN A 168 4.90 -16.15 11.66
N THR A 169 6.22 -16.30 11.52
CA THR A 169 6.87 -16.70 10.26
C THR A 169 7.17 -18.19 10.17
N THR A 170 7.00 -18.93 11.29
CA THR A 170 7.30 -20.36 11.40
C THR A 170 6.32 -21.03 12.33
N GLN A 171 6.15 -22.34 12.16
CA GLN A 171 5.42 -23.20 13.08
C GLN A 171 6.36 -23.89 14.08
N THR A 172 5.86 -24.32 15.23
CA THR A 172 6.61 -25.00 16.29
C THR A 172 6.18 -26.45 16.40
N ALA A 173 7.15 -27.40 16.40
CA ALA A 173 6.84 -28.81 16.58
C ALA A 173 6.35 -29.09 18.03
N CYS A 174 5.32 -29.94 18.16
CA CYS A 174 4.89 -30.46 19.45
C CYS A 174 6.06 -31.16 20.16
N ALA A 175 6.26 -30.86 21.46
CA ALA A 175 7.30 -31.52 22.26
C ALA A 175 6.96 -32.99 22.53
N ALA A 176 7.96 -33.79 22.88
CA ALA A 176 7.73 -35.15 23.40
C ALA A 176 6.76 -35.10 24.58
N GLY A 177 5.85 -36.09 24.70
CA GLY A 177 4.70 -36.07 25.59
C GLY A 177 3.45 -35.38 25.05
N THR A 178 3.56 -34.70 23.89
CA THR A 178 2.44 -34.01 23.25
C THR A 178 2.35 -34.31 21.75
N TYR A 179 1.17 -34.17 21.17
CA TYR A 179 0.91 -34.43 19.75
C TYR A 179 -0.14 -33.48 19.18
N GLN A 180 -0.22 -33.38 17.86
CA GLN A 180 -1.30 -32.67 17.20
C GLN A 180 -1.70 -33.36 15.88
N ALA A 181 -2.94 -33.84 15.83
CA ALA A 181 -3.45 -34.58 14.67
C ALA A 181 -3.96 -33.68 13.55
N SER A 182 -4.37 -32.46 13.86
CA SER A 182 -5.05 -31.54 12.95
C SER A 182 -4.13 -30.39 12.51
N THR A 183 -4.39 -29.86 11.33
CA THR A 183 -3.76 -28.60 10.86
C THR A 183 -4.32 -27.39 11.56
N GLY A 184 -3.62 -26.24 11.46
CA GLY A 184 -4.14 -24.95 11.90
C GLY A 184 -4.32 -24.78 13.40
N GLN A 185 -3.58 -25.53 14.22
CA GLN A 185 -3.76 -25.52 15.67
C GLN A 185 -2.80 -24.59 16.38
N SER A 186 -3.28 -23.96 17.46
CA SER A 186 -2.49 -23.04 18.29
C SER A 186 -1.85 -23.72 19.50
N SER A 187 -2.04 -25.02 19.70
CA SER A 187 -1.46 -25.79 20.80
C SER A 187 -1.40 -27.27 20.47
N CYS A 188 -0.58 -28.01 21.20
CA CYS A 188 -0.55 -29.47 21.12
C CYS A 188 -1.42 -30.12 22.21
N ASN A 189 -1.94 -31.31 21.92
CA ASN A 189 -2.65 -32.18 22.88
C ASN A 189 -1.64 -32.94 23.74
N VAL A 190 -1.92 -33.09 24.99
CA VAL A 190 -1.12 -33.86 25.96
C VAL A 190 -1.43 -35.33 25.78
N ALA A 191 -0.41 -36.21 25.77
CA ALA A 191 -0.63 -37.67 25.79
C ALA A 191 -1.46 -38.10 27.04
N ASP A 192 -2.43 -38.97 26.83
CA ASP A 192 -3.28 -39.48 27.88
C ASP A 192 -2.55 -40.50 28.80
N ALA A 193 -3.07 -40.74 30.00
CA ALA A 193 -2.60 -41.84 30.82
C ALA A 193 -2.79 -43.17 30.06
N GLY A 194 -1.80 -44.05 30.15
CA GLY A 194 -1.74 -45.28 29.34
C GLY A 194 -1.09 -45.12 27.97
N TYR A 195 -0.77 -43.86 27.59
CA TYR A 195 -0.13 -43.55 26.32
C TYR A 195 1.15 -42.68 26.53
N TYR A 196 1.96 -42.62 25.49
CA TYR A 196 3.15 -41.78 25.46
C TYR A 196 3.38 -41.17 24.05
N VAL A 197 4.20 -40.11 23.98
CA VAL A 197 4.67 -39.54 22.73
C VAL A 197 6.18 -39.38 22.84
N GLY A 198 6.94 -40.28 22.18
CA GLY A 198 8.37 -40.44 22.42
C GLY A 198 9.28 -39.40 21.75
N SER A 199 8.78 -38.63 20.79
CA SER A 199 9.58 -37.65 20.07
C SER A 199 8.76 -36.42 19.72
N THR A 200 9.42 -35.36 19.25
CA THR A 200 8.79 -34.12 18.79
C THR A 200 8.08 -34.31 17.45
N GLY A 201 7.10 -33.43 17.18
CA GLY A 201 6.42 -33.37 15.89
C GLY A 201 5.46 -34.54 15.60
N GLN A 202 5.00 -35.24 16.62
CA GLN A 202 4.09 -36.38 16.44
C GLN A 202 2.65 -35.95 16.24
N THR A 203 1.94 -36.73 15.42
CA THR A 203 0.52 -36.51 15.08
C THR A 203 -0.42 -37.35 15.92
N SER A 204 0.09 -38.29 16.70
CA SER A 204 -0.69 -39.21 17.55
C SER A 204 0.12 -39.66 18.75
N GLN A 205 -0.58 -40.14 19.79
CA GLN A 205 0.00 -40.81 20.94
C GLN A 205 0.09 -42.33 20.67
N THR A 206 1.01 -43.01 21.38
CA THR A 206 1.23 -44.47 21.30
C THR A 206 0.81 -45.10 22.63
N GLU A 207 0.04 -46.20 22.60
CA GLU A 207 -0.36 -46.98 23.75
C GLU A 207 0.84 -47.71 24.36
N CYS A 208 0.90 -47.77 25.68
CA CYS A 208 1.91 -48.54 26.39
C CYS A 208 1.77 -50.03 26.07
N ALA A 209 2.91 -50.67 25.75
CA ALA A 209 2.92 -52.12 25.45
C ALA A 209 2.58 -52.99 26.69
N ALA A 210 2.16 -54.22 26.45
CA ALA A 210 1.94 -55.18 27.53
C ALA A 210 3.18 -55.32 28.42
N GLY A 211 3.00 -55.26 29.72
CA GLY A 211 4.05 -55.25 30.74
C GLY A 211 4.62 -53.84 31.04
N THR A 212 4.07 -52.80 30.42
CA THR A 212 4.41 -51.42 30.74
C THR A 212 3.17 -50.61 31.06
N TYR A 213 3.30 -49.49 31.76
CA TYR A 213 2.21 -48.59 32.09
C TYR A 213 2.65 -47.14 32.12
N GLN A 214 1.70 -46.24 32.05
CA GLN A 214 1.91 -44.81 32.28
C GLN A 214 0.71 -44.22 33.04
N ALA A 215 0.93 -43.83 34.28
CA ALA A 215 -0.14 -43.32 35.16
C ALA A 215 -0.39 -41.83 34.96
N SER A 216 0.58 -41.08 34.40
CA SER A 216 0.52 -39.62 34.21
C SER A 216 0.34 -39.26 32.75
N THR A 217 -0.33 -38.14 32.53
CA THR A 217 -0.44 -37.53 31.17
C THR A 217 0.85 -36.85 30.77
N GLY A 218 1.04 -36.61 29.45
CA GLY A 218 2.14 -35.80 28.91
C GLY A 218 3.51 -36.47 28.98
N GLN A 219 3.57 -37.78 28.99
CA GLN A 219 4.81 -38.53 29.12
C GLN A 219 5.40 -38.95 27.78
N SER A 220 6.73 -39.01 27.75
CA SER A 220 7.48 -39.41 26.56
C SER A 220 7.86 -40.89 26.51
N SER A 221 7.55 -41.67 27.56
CA SER A 221 7.80 -43.10 27.64
C SER A 221 6.88 -43.78 28.62
N CYS A 222 6.70 -45.08 28.47
CA CYS A 222 6.06 -45.90 29.47
C CYS A 222 7.09 -46.45 30.49
N THR A 223 6.62 -46.85 31.67
CA THR A 223 7.38 -47.45 32.78
C THR A 223 7.14 -48.94 32.80
N ASP A 224 8.16 -49.75 33.00
CA ASP A 224 8.00 -51.20 33.19
C ASP A 224 7.15 -51.50 34.47
N ALA A 225 6.23 -52.44 34.35
CA ALA A 225 5.48 -52.92 35.54
C ALA A 225 6.40 -53.75 36.43
N ASP A 226 6.28 -53.56 37.78
CA ASP A 226 7.03 -54.36 38.70
C ASP A 226 6.63 -55.85 38.60
N ALA A 227 7.58 -56.73 38.89
CA ALA A 227 7.35 -58.20 38.86
C ALA A 227 6.23 -58.56 39.87
N GLY A 228 5.16 -59.17 39.34
CA GLY A 228 3.99 -59.62 40.13
C GLY A 228 2.76 -58.70 40.09
N TYR A 229 2.82 -57.60 39.35
CA TYR A 229 1.66 -56.69 39.07
C TYR A 229 1.29 -56.82 37.58
N TYR A 230 0.08 -57.37 37.29
CA TYR A 230 -0.54 -57.48 35.98
C TYR A 230 -1.95 -56.88 36.04
#